data_108cc11bdf038618caa1ac6b74cbe22b
#
_entry.id   108cc11bdf038618caa1ac6b74cbe22b
#
_cell.length_a   1.000
_cell.length_b   1.000
_cell.length_c   1.000
_cell.angle_alpha   90.00
_cell.angle_beta   90.00
_cell.angle_gamma   90.00
#
_symmetry.space_group_name_H-M   'P 1'
#
loop_
_entity.id
_entity.type
_entity.pdbx_description
1 polymer ?
#
loop_
_entity_poly.entity_id
_entity_poly.type
_entity_poly.pdbx_seq_one_letter_code
_entity_poly.pdbx_strand_id
1 'polypeptide(L)'
;MLQRKYGRILHIASIAGKDGNAGMVAYSASKAAVIGMTKAQGKEYAESGITVNALAPAVIKTPIHDTMPAEQIRYMTDRIPMKRCGTVEEFAAMAAFIVSPETSFTTGFAFDLSGGRAVY
;
A
#
# COMPACT_ATOMS: atom_id res chain seq x y z
N MET A 1 18.85 -0.22 -12.72
CA MET A 1 18.45 -1.50 -12.12
C MET A 1 18.76 -2.67 -13.06
N LEU A 2 18.30 -2.67 -14.29
CA LEU A 2 18.52 -3.79 -15.23
C LEU A 2 19.98 -4.16 -15.43
N GLN A 3 20.85 -3.18 -15.67
CA GLN A 3 22.29 -3.43 -15.85
C GLN A 3 22.95 -4.06 -14.62
N ARG A 4 22.49 -3.71 -13.41
CA ARG A 4 23.03 -4.25 -12.15
C ARG A 4 22.38 -5.57 -11.74
N LYS A 5 21.35 -6.01 -12.44
CA LYS A 5 20.51 -7.17 -12.11
C LYS A 5 20.01 -7.14 -10.65
N TYR A 6 19.68 -5.96 -10.18
CA TYR A 6 19.16 -5.72 -8.83
C TYR A 6 18.30 -4.47 -8.79
N GLY A 7 17.15 -4.58 -8.19
CA GLY A 7 16.25 -3.46 -7.92
C GLY A 7 15.11 -3.83 -7.00
N ARG A 8 14.61 -2.82 -6.30
CA ARG A 8 13.41 -2.90 -5.46
C ARG A 8 12.55 -1.70 -5.76
N ILE A 9 11.34 -1.95 -6.22
CA ILE A 9 10.36 -0.91 -6.54
C ILE A 9 9.16 -1.10 -5.63
N LEU A 10 8.77 -0.04 -4.95
CA LEU A 10 7.57 0.01 -4.13
C LEU A 10 6.62 1.07 -4.67
N HIS A 11 5.46 0.64 -5.10
CA HIS A 11 4.35 1.53 -5.44
C HIS A 11 3.45 1.76 -4.23
N ILE A 12 3.02 3.00 -4.02
CA ILE A 12 2.07 3.32 -2.95
C ILE A 12 0.66 3.31 -3.53
N ALA A 13 -0.05 2.23 -3.25
CA ALA A 13 -1.45 2.05 -3.58
C ALA A 13 -2.37 2.57 -2.45
N SER A 14 -3.48 1.93 -2.26
CA SER A 14 -4.43 2.14 -1.16
C SER A 14 -5.36 0.94 -1.08
N ILE A 15 -5.92 0.67 0.09
CA ILE A 15 -7.02 -0.29 0.20
C ILE A 15 -8.24 0.12 -0.65
N ALA A 16 -8.40 1.43 -0.93
CA ALA A 16 -9.44 1.90 -1.85
C ALA A 16 -9.30 1.32 -3.26
N GLY A 17 -8.08 0.93 -3.66
CA GLY A 17 -7.85 0.22 -4.92
C GLY A 17 -8.22 -1.26 -4.89
N LYS A 18 -8.37 -1.84 -3.70
CA LYS A 18 -8.84 -3.23 -3.50
C LYS A 18 -10.35 -3.29 -3.32
N ASP A 19 -10.87 -2.51 -2.37
CA ASP A 19 -12.26 -2.59 -1.93
C ASP A 19 -13.19 -1.63 -2.68
N GLY A 20 -12.64 -0.53 -3.21
CA GLY A 20 -13.42 0.62 -3.64
C GLY A 20 -14.02 1.38 -2.46
N ASN A 21 -14.17 2.70 -2.60
CA ASN A 21 -14.86 3.51 -1.61
C ASN A 21 -15.96 4.33 -2.29
N ALA A 22 -17.18 4.28 -1.76
CA ALA A 22 -18.26 5.11 -2.22
C ALA A 22 -17.89 6.60 -2.13
N GLY A 23 -18.21 7.37 -3.16
CA GLY A 23 -17.81 8.78 -3.28
C GLY A 23 -16.38 9.03 -3.73
N MET A 24 -15.58 7.97 -3.96
CA MET A 24 -14.16 8.08 -4.35
C MET A 24 -13.85 7.28 -5.63
N VAL A 25 -14.72 7.35 -6.64
CA VAL A 25 -14.61 6.53 -7.86
C VAL A 25 -13.26 6.74 -8.56
N ALA A 26 -12.91 7.97 -8.86
CA ALA A 26 -11.65 8.27 -9.57
C ALA A 26 -10.41 7.86 -8.74
N TYR A 27 -10.41 8.13 -7.43
CA TYR A 27 -9.32 7.72 -6.55
C TYR A 27 -9.20 6.20 -6.47
N SER A 28 -10.32 5.49 -6.26
CA SER A 28 -10.34 4.02 -6.22
C SER A 28 -9.83 3.42 -7.53
N ALA A 29 -10.30 3.93 -8.67
CA ALA A 29 -9.82 3.50 -9.98
C ALA A 29 -8.32 3.74 -10.16
N SER A 30 -7.81 4.91 -9.78
CA SER A 30 -6.38 5.22 -9.87
C SER A 30 -5.53 4.26 -9.02
N LYS A 31 -5.97 3.94 -7.81
CA LYS A 31 -5.25 3.04 -6.90
C LYS A 31 -5.36 1.57 -7.30
N ALA A 32 -6.47 1.17 -7.92
CA ALA A 32 -6.61 -0.14 -8.56
C ALA A 32 -5.66 -0.29 -9.76
N ALA A 33 -5.50 0.76 -10.56
CA ALA A 33 -4.55 0.80 -11.66
C ALA A 33 -3.10 0.60 -11.18
N VAL A 34 -2.71 1.23 -10.06
CA VAL A 34 -1.39 1.03 -9.43
C VAL A 34 -1.18 -0.44 -9.04
N ILE A 35 -2.21 -1.09 -8.47
CA ILE A 35 -2.13 -2.52 -8.11
C ILE A 35 -1.97 -3.39 -9.36
N GLY A 36 -2.77 -3.13 -10.40
CA GLY A 36 -2.69 -3.84 -11.68
C GLY A 36 -1.31 -3.69 -12.34
N MET A 37 -0.80 -2.46 -12.40
CA MET A 37 0.54 -2.14 -12.90
C MET A 37 1.62 -2.89 -12.12
N THR A 38 1.54 -2.92 -10.78
CA THR A 38 2.47 -3.65 -9.93
C THR A 38 2.53 -5.13 -10.27
N LYS A 39 1.37 -5.76 -10.48
CA LYS A 39 1.29 -7.18 -10.85
C LYS A 39 1.92 -7.47 -12.21
N ALA A 40 1.69 -6.61 -13.19
CA ALA A 40 2.26 -6.73 -14.52
C ALA A 40 3.79 -6.58 -14.48
N GLN A 41 4.28 -5.50 -13.88
CA GLN A 41 5.71 -5.23 -13.76
C GLN A 41 6.43 -6.29 -12.93
N GLY A 42 5.81 -6.80 -11.86
CA GLY A 42 6.37 -7.87 -11.04
C GLY A 42 6.65 -9.13 -11.85
N LYS A 43 5.77 -9.47 -12.80
CA LYS A 43 5.97 -10.60 -13.72
C LYS A 43 7.01 -10.29 -14.80
N GLU A 44 6.93 -9.08 -15.37
CA GLU A 44 7.78 -8.65 -16.47
C GLU A 44 9.27 -8.62 -16.06
N TYR A 45 9.57 -8.19 -14.83
CA TYR A 45 10.95 -8.04 -14.34
C TYR A 45 11.43 -9.18 -13.45
N ALA A 46 10.66 -10.25 -13.28
CA ALA A 46 10.97 -11.33 -12.35
C ALA A 46 12.37 -11.98 -12.57
N GLU A 47 12.77 -12.14 -13.83
CA GLU A 47 14.06 -12.75 -14.18
C GLU A 47 15.22 -11.75 -14.17
N SER A 48 14.96 -10.46 -13.97
CA SER A 48 16.00 -9.42 -14.04
C SER A 48 16.60 -9.05 -12.67
N GLY A 49 16.24 -9.78 -11.60
CA GLY A 49 16.69 -9.48 -10.24
C GLY A 49 15.99 -8.24 -9.63
N ILE A 50 14.89 -7.78 -10.24
CA ILE A 50 14.11 -6.65 -9.77
C ILE A 50 12.78 -7.17 -9.21
N THR A 51 12.44 -6.78 -8.00
CA THR A 51 11.10 -6.99 -7.45
C THR A 51 10.30 -5.70 -7.51
N VAL A 52 9.02 -5.83 -7.84
CA VAL A 52 8.07 -4.72 -7.91
C VAL A 52 6.86 -5.09 -7.06
N ASN A 53 6.66 -4.37 -5.97
CA ASN A 53 5.55 -4.59 -5.05
C ASN A 53 4.79 -3.30 -4.78
N ALA A 54 3.62 -3.41 -4.22
CA ALA A 54 2.83 -2.28 -3.75
C ALA A 54 2.56 -2.37 -2.25
N LEU A 55 2.38 -1.23 -1.61
CA LEU A 55 1.85 -1.12 -0.25
C LEU A 55 0.49 -0.42 -0.34
N ALA A 56 -0.53 -1.06 0.22
CA ALA A 56 -1.92 -0.60 0.21
C ALA A 56 -2.35 -0.24 1.65
N PRO A 57 -2.07 0.98 2.12
CA PRO A 57 -2.47 1.39 3.44
C PRO A 57 -3.97 1.71 3.51
N ALA A 58 -4.54 1.56 4.70
CA ALA A 58 -5.74 2.26 5.11
C ALA A 58 -5.38 3.70 5.51
N VAL A 59 -5.94 4.22 6.59
CA VAL A 59 -5.64 5.57 7.07
C VAL A 59 -4.37 5.55 7.93
N ILE A 60 -3.37 6.31 7.52
CA ILE A 60 -2.14 6.53 8.29
C ILE A 60 -2.22 7.93 8.91
N LYS A 61 -2.04 8.01 10.21
CA LYS A 61 -2.10 9.30 10.93
C LYS A 61 -0.93 10.20 10.52
N THR A 62 -1.28 11.38 10.04
CA THR A 62 -0.32 12.43 9.67
C THR A 62 -0.81 13.76 10.23
N PRO A 63 0.00 14.82 10.26
CA PRO A 63 -0.40 16.12 10.79
C PRO A 63 -1.70 16.70 10.18
N ILE A 64 -2.04 16.34 8.95
CA ILE A 64 -3.30 16.76 8.33
C ILE A 64 -4.54 16.30 9.12
N HIS A 65 -4.42 15.19 9.84
CA HIS A 65 -5.52 14.66 10.66
C HIS A 65 -5.75 15.46 11.94
N ASP A 66 -4.76 16.25 12.39
CA ASP A 66 -4.89 17.07 13.59
C ASP A 66 -5.87 18.23 13.38
N THR A 67 -6.14 18.60 12.12
CA THR A 67 -7.10 19.62 11.74
C THR A 67 -8.48 19.07 11.36
N MET A 68 -8.63 17.75 11.33
CA MET A 68 -9.90 17.10 10.97
C MET A 68 -10.85 17.04 12.18
N PRO A 69 -12.17 17.18 11.96
CA PRO A 69 -13.16 16.92 13.00
C PRO A 69 -13.02 15.50 13.56
N ALA A 70 -13.17 15.36 14.89
CA ALA A 70 -13.08 14.05 15.57
C ALA A 70 -14.09 13.03 15.00
N GLU A 71 -15.27 13.50 14.57
CA GLU A 71 -16.29 12.66 13.94
C GLU A 71 -15.81 12.04 12.62
N GLN A 72 -15.08 12.81 11.81
CA GLN A 72 -14.52 12.31 10.55
C GLN A 72 -13.42 11.25 10.80
N ILE A 73 -12.57 11.48 11.80
CA ILE A 73 -11.56 10.49 12.21
C ILE A 73 -12.24 9.22 12.70
N ARG A 74 -13.29 9.34 13.51
CA ARG A 74 -14.07 8.19 13.99
C ARG A 74 -14.70 7.41 12.84
N TYR A 75 -15.30 8.09 11.87
CA TYR A 75 -15.88 7.46 10.68
C TYR A 75 -14.83 6.62 9.91
N MET A 76 -13.59 7.11 9.80
CA MET A 76 -12.52 6.39 9.15
C MET A 76 -12.05 5.17 9.98
N THR A 77 -11.88 5.35 11.30
CA THR A 77 -11.36 4.30 12.18
C THR A 77 -12.38 3.21 12.51
N ASP A 78 -13.68 3.53 12.49
CA ASP A 78 -14.74 2.53 12.74
C ASP A 78 -14.75 1.40 11.71
N ARG A 79 -14.27 1.68 10.51
CA ARG A 79 -14.13 0.69 9.43
C ARG A 79 -12.85 -0.16 9.55
N ILE A 80 -11.94 0.22 10.43
CA ILE A 80 -10.71 -0.51 10.68
C ILE A 80 -10.92 -1.41 11.90
N PRO A 81 -10.79 -2.75 11.78
CA PRO A 81 -10.97 -3.67 12.92
C PRO A 81 -10.11 -3.32 14.14
N MET A 82 -8.87 -2.86 13.94
CA MET A 82 -7.98 -2.40 15.04
C MET A 82 -8.42 -1.07 15.67
N LYS A 83 -9.48 -0.41 15.19
CA LYS A 83 -10.09 0.81 15.75
C LYS A 83 -9.14 2.00 15.92
N ARG A 84 -8.11 2.06 15.11
CA ARG A 84 -7.16 3.18 15.06
C ARG A 84 -6.59 3.39 13.66
N CYS A 85 -6.02 4.55 13.45
CA CYS A 85 -5.16 4.78 12.28
C CYS A 85 -3.82 4.03 12.46
N GLY A 86 -3.19 3.66 11.37
CA GLY A 86 -1.78 3.28 11.37
C GLY A 86 -0.89 4.49 11.65
N THR A 87 0.35 4.27 12.04
CA THR A 87 1.34 5.33 12.25
C THR A 87 2.30 5.45 11.08
N VAL A 88 3.00 6.58 10.99
CA VAL A 88 4.05 6.79 9.98
C VAL A 88 5.19 5.78 10.18
N GLU A 89 5.50 5.43 11.43
CA GLU A 89 6.54 4.46 11.77
C GLU A 89 6.15 3.05 11.31
N GLU A 90 4.89 2.64 11.49
CA GLU A 90 4.37 1.36 10.99
C GLU A 90 4.43 1.30 9.45
N PHE A 91 4.09 2.41 8.80
CA PHE A 91 4.21 2.53 7.34
C PHE A 91 5.67 2.43 6.89
N ALA A 92 6.57 3.17 7.54
CA ALA A 92 7.99 3.20 7.19
C ALA A 92 8.66 1.83 7.39
N ALA A 93 8.33 1.14 8.47
CA ALA A 93 8.85 -0.20 8.75
C ALA A 93 8.46 -1.20 7.65
N MET A 94 7.18 -1.20 7.25
CA MET A 94 6.71 -2.09 6.19
C MET A 94 7.32 -1.72 4.83
N ALA A 95 7.38 -0.42 4.50
CA ALA A 95 7.99 0.06 3.27
C ALA A 95 9.48 -0.34 3.19
N ALA A 96 10.23 -0.14 4.26
CA ALA A 96 11.64 -0.51 4.35
C ALA A 96 11.84 -2.02 4.16
N PHE A 97 11.01 -2.85 4.78
CA PHE A 97 11.05 -4.30 4.61
C PHE A 97 10.82 -4.69 3.15
N ILE A 98 9.79 -4.15 2.50
CA ILE A 98 9.44 -4.48 1.11
C ILE A 98 10.57 -4.16 0.14
N VAL A 99 11.33 -3.08 0.38
CA VAL A 99 12.46 -2.70 -0.49
C VAL A 99 13.81 -3.23 0.00
N SER A 100 13.84 -4.01 1.06
CA SER A 100 15.07 -4.61 1.57
C SER A 100 15.55 -5.78 0.72
N PRO A 101 16.82 -6.17 0.79
CA PRO A 101 17.34 -7.37 0.14
C PRO A 101 16.66 -8.66 0.63
N GLU A 102 16.12 -8.67 1.86
CA GLU A 102 15.45 -9.81 2.48
C GLU A 102 14.16 -10.20 1.74
N THR A 103 13.48 -9.24 1.12
CA THR A 103 12.30 -9.49 0.30
C THR A 103 12.72 -9.90 -1.12
N SER A 104 13.31 -11.08 -1.24
CA SER A 104 13.94 -11.57 -2.48
C SER A 104 13.04 -12.52 -3.30
N PHE A 105 11.99 -13.08 -2.69
CA PHE A 105 11.09 -14.04 -3.36
C PHE A 105 9.64 -13.56 -3.45
N THR A 106 9.45 -12.24 -3.35
CA THR A 106 8.12 -11.61 -3.46
C THR A 106 8.16 -10.50 -4.49
N THR A 107 7.37 -10.64 -5.55
CA THR A 107 7.19 -9.63 -6.58
C THR A 107 5.77 -9.66 -7.13
N GLY A 108 5.25 -8.53 -7.56
CA GLY A 108 3.87 -8.40 -8.07
C GLY A 108 2.81 -8.42 -6.98
N PHE A 109 3.17 -8.30 -5.70
CA PHE A 109 2.24 -8.40 -4.59
C PHE A 109 1.86 -7.02 -4.03
N ALA A 110 0.61 -6.88 -3.59
CA ALA A 110 0.12 -5.69 -2.90
C ALA A 110 -0.05 -6.01 -1.41
N PHE A 111 0.93 -5.57 -0.62
CA PHE A 111 0.92 -5.72 0.83
C PHE A 111 -0.13 -4.82 1.47
N ASP A 112 -0.87 -5.37 2.43
CA ASP A 112 -1.80 -4.59 3.25
C ASP A 112 -1.12 -3.93 4.44
N LEU A 113 -1.53 -2.68 4.71
CA LEU A 113 -1.26 -2.00 5.96
C LEU A 113 -2.57 -1.33 6.41
N SER A 114 -3.53 -2.15 6.84
CA SER A 114 -4.92 -1.72 6.93
C SER A 114 -5.59 -1.96 8.29
N GLY A 115 -4.87 -2.54 9.26
CA GLY A 115 -5.45 -2.88 10.56
C GLY A 115 -6.61 -3.88 10.45
N GLY A 116 -6.57 -4.75 9.42
CA GLY A 116 -7.59 -5.77 9.15
C GLY A 116 -8.74 -5.30 8.27
N ARG A 117 -8.72 -4.07 7.74
CA ARG A 117 -9.80 -3.54 6.90
C ARG A 117 -9.86 -4.24 5.54
N ALA A 118 -8.72 -4.49 4.92
CA ALA A 118 -8.60 -5.34 3.75
C ALA A 118 -7.86 -6.63 4.15
N VAL A 119 -8.22 -7.77 3.56
CA VAL A 119 -7.72 -9.09 3.97
C VAL A 119 -7.25 -9.95 2.79
N TYR A 120 -7.07 -9.35 1.62
CA TYR A 120 -6.56 -10.07 0.46
C TYR A 120 -5.51 -9.28 -0.29
#